data_78d20f52cdd922af464dcabbb06f6d56
#
_entry.id   78d20f52cdd922af464dcabbb06f6d56
#
_cell.length_a   1.000
_cell.length_b   1.000
_cell.length_c   1.000
_cell.angle_alpha   90.00
_cell.angle_beta   90.00
_cell.angle_gamma   90.00
#
_symmetry.space_group_name_H-M   'P 1'
#
loop_
_entity.id
_entity.type
_entity.pdbx_description
1 polymer ?
#
loop_
_entity_poly.entity_id
_entity_poly.type
_entity_poly.pdbx_seq_one_letter_code
_entity_poly.pdbx_strand_id
1 'polypeptide(L)'
;MEETYTQAIDIRQYKRSGTHLNLLVVSKKEGLSEIPLGEFHKDRIFVGRDASKCGIALDSKIVSNVHAKIKIENGAIYFADLGSTNGTYIMRSGSYVRMKENRYVGPLKEGMMFLLGGKGKKINDPENEAILFIVISADNANSWKKYPLFDEEYVIGKDKDCDIVFNHPAVSHHHARVYKRGHQFFVEDLNSTNGVFVNGVAVRGTKEIHEKDTIQIGLQLIVFSCETLICKTETEG
;
A
#
# COMPACT_ATOMS: atom_id res chain seq x y z
N MET A 1 7.22 29.83 6.56
CA MET A 1 7.57 28.99 7.72
C MET A 1 6.70 27.75 7.62
N GLU A 2 7.26 26.74 7.01
CA GLU A 2 6.63 25.42 6.88
C GLU A 2 7.03 24.61 8.11
N GLU A 3 6.12 24.44 9.05
CA GLU A 3 6.30 23.46 10.11
C GLU A 3 5.91 22.11 9.57
N THR A 4 6.91 21.34 9.13
CA THR A 4 6.82 19.92 8.86
C THR A 4 6.62 19.18 10.19
N TYR A 5 5.37 18.91 10.54
CA TYR A 5 5.05 17.96 11.60
C TYR A 5 5.26 16.52 11.10
N THR A 6 6.51 16.16 10.96
CA THR A 6 6.92 14.75 11.04
C THR A 6 7.14 14.47 12.52
N GLN A 7 6.08 14.10 13.26
CA GLN A 7 6.31 13.47 14.56
C GLN A 7 6.98 12.12 14.28
N ALA A 8 8.30 12.12 14.34
CA ALA A 8 9.08 10.90 14.37
C ALA A 8 8.57 10.07 15.56
N ILE A 9 7.99 8.91 15.25
CA ILE A 9 7.69 7.90 16.26
C ILE A 9 8.99 7.63 16.99
N ASP A 10 9.03 7.84 18.30
CA ASP A 10 10.22 7.59 19.11
C ASP A 10 10.46 6.08 19.24
N ILE A 11 11.19 5.57 18.27
CA ILE A 11 11.46 4.14 18.05
C ILE A 11 12.34 3.55 19.16
N ARG A 12 13.01 4.41 19.95
CA ARG A 12 14.02 3.99 20.94
C ARG A 12 13.47 3.21 22.15
N GLN A 13 12.16 3.19 22.33
CA GLN A 13 11.51 2.48 23.45
C GLN A 13 11.19 1.01 23.18
N TYR A 14 11.57 0.44 22.05
CA TYR A 14 11.04 -0.83 21.57
C TYR A 14 12.13 -1.86 21.22
N LYS A 15 12.01 -3.16 21.62
CA LYS A 15 12.92 -4.30 21.33
C LYS A 15 12.71 -4.82 19.90
N ARG A 16 13.69 -5.04 19.10
CA ARG A 16 13.55 -5.56 17.73
C ARG A 16 12.69 -6.82 17.70
N SER A 17 11.62 -6.81 16.91
CA SER A 17 10.67 -7.92 16.80
C SER A 17 11.19 -9.09 15.93
N GLY A 18 12.32 -8.90 15.23
CA GLY A 18 12.89 -9.90 14.33
C GLY A 18 12.08 -10.13 13.04
N THR A 19 11.09 -9.29 12.75
CA THR A 19 10.35 -9.38 11.49
C THR A 19 11.03 -8.58 10.37
N HIS A 20 10.98 -9.14 9.15
CA HIS A 20 11.46 -8.51 7.91
C HIS A 20 10.32 -7.88 7.09
N LEU A 21 9.23 -7.49 7.75
CA LEU A 21 8.09 -6.84 7.09
C LEU A 21 7.93 -5.40 7.55
N ASN A 22 7.56 -4.54 6.61
CA ASN A 22 7.17 -3.16 6.82
C ASN A 22 5.72 -2.96 6.38
N LEU A 23 5.09 -1.88 6.85
CA LEU A 23 3.83 -1.40 6.32
C LEU A 23 4.08 -0.16 5.46
N LEU A 24 3.64 -0.22 4.22
CA LEU A 24 3.47 0.96 3.40
C LEU A 24 2.08 1.53 3.70
N VAL A 25 2.05 2.78 4.12
CA VAL A 25 0.82 3.52 4.43
C VAL A 25 0.58 4.55 3.34
N VAL A 26 -0.58 4.48 2.70
CA VAL A 26 -0.98 5.41 1.66
C VAL A 26 -2.23 6.14 2.12
N SER A 27 -2.14 7.46 2.30
CA SER A 27 -3.26 8.31 2.66
C SER A 27 -3.34 9.53 1.76
N LYS A 28 -4.56 10.05 1.55
CA LYS A 28 -4.77 11.26 0.74
C LYS A 28 -4.12 12.49 1.38
N LYS A 29 -4.10 12.55 2.71
CA LYS A 29 -3.61 13.72 3.46
C LYS A 29 -2.09 13.71 3.63
N GLU A 30 -1.52 12.55 4.00
CA GLU A 30 -0.12 12.42 4.38
C GLU A 30 0.75 11.86 3.24
N GLY A 31 0.10 11.43 2.14
CA GLY A 31 0.77 10.78 1.03
C GLY A 31 1.23 9.37 1.38
N LEU A 32 2.50 9.09 1.12
CA LEU A 32 3.14 7.79 1.29
C LEU A 32 4.11 7.81 2.46
N SER A 33 3.98 6.85 3.37
CA SER A 33 4.95 6.61 4.44
C SER A 33 5.23 5.12 4.61
N GLU A 34 6.44 4.77 5.01
CA GLU A 34 6.84 3.40 5.30
C GLU A 34 7.09 3.24 6.80
N ILE A 35 6.47 2.23 7.41
CA ILE A 35 6.58 1.94 8.84
C ILE A 35 7.32 0.61 9.01
N PRO A 36 8.56 0.62 9.53
CA PRO A 36 9.34 -0.59 9.77
C PRO A 36 8.80 -1.34 10.99
N LEU A 37 8.10 -2.45 10.77
CA LEU A 37 7.53 -3.25 11.86
C LEU A 37 8.58 -3.96 12.69
N GLY A 38 9.76 -4.24 12.12
CA GLY A 38 10.91 -4.85 12.82
C GLY A 38 11.50 -3.98 13.92
N GLU A 39 11.26 -2.68 13.89
CA GLU A 39 11.79 -1.73 14.88
C GLU A 39 10.90 -1.60 16.12
N PHE A 40 9.68 -2.10 16.07
CA PHE A 40 8.80 -2.10 17.23
C PHE A 40 9.23 -3.17 18.24
N HIS A 41 9.37 -2.74 19.47
CA HIS A 41 9.83 -3.55 20.60
C HIS A 41 8.68 -4.12 21.45
N LYS A 42 7.43 -3.84 21.09
CA LYS A 42 6.25 -4.38 21.77
C LYS A 42 5.62 -5.47 20.92
N ASP A 43 5.19 -6.54 21.56
CA ASP A 43 4.43 -7.61 20.92
C ASP A 43 3.06 -7.15 20.40
N ARG A 44 2.64 -5.94 20.78
CA ARG A 44 1.35 -5.36 20.40
C ARG A 44 1.50 -3.88 20.08
N ILE A 45 1.10 -3.48 18.90
CA ILE A 45 1.11 -2.11 18.42
C ILE A 45 -0.34 -1.72 18.11
N PHE A 46 -0.82 -0.67 18.74
CA PHE A 46 -2.11 -0.10 18.39
C PHE A 46 -1.99 0.86 17.22
N VAL A 47 -2.98 0.83 16.36
CA VAL A 47 -3.13 1.68 15.18
C VAL A 47 -4.39 2.52 15.36
N GLY A 48 -4.33 3.83 15.17
CA GLY A 48 -5.49 4.69 15.31
C GLY A 48 -5.15 6.17 15.28
N ARG A 49 -6.15 7.01 15.56
CA ARG A 49 -5.99 8.46 15.51
C ARG A 49 -5.35 9.05 16.77
N ASP A 50 -5.52 8.42 17.92
CA ASP A 50 -5.03 8.94 19.20
C ASP A 50 -3.55 8.59 19.38
N ALA A 51 -2.67 9.56 19.11
CA ALA A 51 -1.22 9.39 19.22
C ALA A 51 -0.75 9.06 20.66
N SER A 52 -1.54 9.36 21.69
CA SER A 52 -1.20 9.00 23.08
C SER A 52 -1.40 7.51 23.38
N LYS A 53 -2.21 6.80 22.57
CA LYS A 53 -2.56 5.39 22.75
C LYS A 53 -2.00 4.49 21.66
N CYS A 54 -1.71 5.05 20.49
CA CYS A 54 -1.34 4.29 19.29
C CYS A 54 0.15 4.44 19.00
N GLY A 55 0.82 3.32 18.77
CA GLY A 55 2.20 3.30 18.26
C GLY A 55 2.27 3.68 16.77
N ILE A 56 1.16 3.49 16.02
CA ILE A 56 0.98 3.99 14.67
C ILE A 56 -0.20 4.96 14.70
N ALA A 57 0.13 6.25 14.72
CA ALA A 57 -0.86 7.32 14.73
C ALA A 57 -1.17 7.78 13.30
N LEU A 58 -2.46 7.88 12.97
CA LEU A 58 -2.95 8.23 11.64
C LEU A 58 -3.85 9.47 11.76
N ASP A 59 -3.44 10.60 11.20
CA ASP A 59 -4.24 11.83 11.24
C ASP A 59 -5.40 11.78 10.23
N SER A 60 -6.43 11.01 10.58
CA SER A 60 -7.63 10.88 9.75
C SER A 60 -8.88 10.76 10.60
N LYS A 61 -9.90 11.56 10.29
CA LYS A 61 -11.20 11.57 10.99
C LYS A 61 -12.00 10.27 10.81
N ILE A 62 -11.71 9.51 9.74
CA ILE A 62 -12.40 8.24 9.49
C ILE A 62 -11.78 7.07 10.27
N VAL A 63 -10.59 7.27 10.84
CA VAL A 63 -9.92 6.29 11.70
C VAL A 63 -10.36 6.52 13.15
N SER A 64 -10.74 5.46 13.86
CA SER A 64 -11.10 5.52 15.29
C SER A 64 -9.88 5.85 16.14
N ASN A 65 -10.10 6.38 17.36
CA ASN A 65 -9.01 6.72 18.28
C ASN A 65 -8.05 5.54 18.51
N VAL A 66 -8.60 4.34 18.72
CA VAL A 66 -7.90 3.06 18.64
C VAL A 66 -8.69 2.22 17.64
N HIS A 67 -8.15 2.00 16.46
CA HIS A 67 -8.86 1.40 15.32
C HIS A 67 -8.55 -0.09 15.18
N ALA A 68 -7.26 -0.40 15.20
CA ALA A 68 -6.76 -1.73 14.95
C ALA A 68 -5.58 -2.06 15.85
N LYS A 69 -5.16 -3.31 15.82
CA LYS A 69 -4.01 -3.82 16.57
C LYS A 69 -3.17 -4.75 15.71
N ILE A 70 -1.88 -4.54 15.73
CA ILE A 70 -0.87 -5.45 15.21
C ILE A 70 -0.35 -6.27 16.40
N LYS A 71 -0.29 -7.59 16.24
CA LYS A 71 0.36 -8.52 17.15
C LYS A 71 1.60 -9.09 16.46
N ILE A 72 2.72 -9.13 17.17
CA ILE A 72 3.95 -9.78 16.72
C ILE A 72 4.23 -10.94 17.67
N GLU A 73 4.34 -12.13 17.12
CA GLU A 73 4.55 -13.35 17.89
C GLU A 73 5.51 -14.27 17.13
N ASN A 74 6.68 -14.55 17.72
CA ASN A 74 7.73 -15.38 17.11
C ASN A 74 8.14 -14.91 15.71
N GLY A 75 8.23 -13.59 15.48
CA GLY A 75 8.54 -12.98 14.18
C GLY A 75 7.36 -12.94 13.21
N ALA A 76 6.25 -13.61 13.50
CA ALA A 76 5.04 -13.56 12.69
C ALA A 76 4.15 -12.36 13.10
N ILE A 77 3.54 -11.73 12.12
CA ILE A 77 2.72 -10.54 12.30
C ILE A 77 1.25 -10.88 12.05
N TYR A 78 0.39 -10.37 12.90
CA TYR A 78 -1.06 -10.51 12.81
C TYR A 78 -1.73 -9.16 12.95
N PHE A 79 -2.82 -8.95 12.23
CA PHE A 79 -3.61 -7.72 12.23
C PHE A 79 -5.05 -7.98 12.67
N ALA A 80 -5.62 -7.12 13.52
CA ALA A 80 -7.01 -7.23 13.95
C ALA A 80 -7.67 -5.85 14.04
N ASP A 81 -8.90 -5.74 13.56
CA ASP A 81 -9.79 -4.62 13.83
C ASP A 81 -10.31 -4.69 15.27
N LEU A 82 -10.39 -3.56 15.95
CA LEU A 82 -10.82 -3.47 17.37
C LEU A 82 -12.25 -2.93 17.53
N GLY A 83 -13.13 -3.25 16.60
CA GLY A 83 -14.50 -2.72 16.60
C GLY A 83 -14.52 -1.27 16.13
N SER A 84 -13.74 -0.95 15.13
CA SER A 84 -13.64 0.41 14.63
C SER A 84 -14.96 0.89 13.98
N THR A 85 -15.26 2.18 14.12
CA THR A 85 -16.53 2.78 13.65
C THR A 85 -16.76 2.56 12.15
N ASN A 86 -15.73 2.75 11.35
CA ASN A 86 -15.80 2.66 9.90
C ASN A 86 -15.28 1.33 9.33
N GLY A 87 -14.78 0.44 10.19
CA GLY A 87 -14.30 -0.89 9.86
C GLY A 87 -12.91 -0.91 9.21
N THR A 88 -12.31 -2.08 9.25
CA THR A 88 -11.13 -2.45 8.45
C THR A 88 -11.54 -3.47 7.41
N TYR A 89 -10.97 -3.36 6.24
CA TYR A 89 -11.22 -4.26 5.11
C TYR A 89 -9.91 -4.87 4.64
N ILE A 90 -9.96 -6.15 4.27
CA ILE A 90 -8.81 -6.86 3.70
C ILE A 90 -9.09 -7.18 2.23
N MET A 91 -8.07 -7.02 1.37
CA MET A 91 -8.15 -7.42 -0.04
C MET A 91 -8.15 -8.95 -0.14
N ARG A 92 -9.16 -9.50 -0.81
CA ARG A 92 -9.28 -10.92 -1.12
C ARG A 92 -9.89 -11.10 -2.51
N SER A 93 -9.21 -11.83 -3.39
CA SER A 93 -9.70 -12.14 -4.74
C SER A 93 -10.23 -10.91 -5.49
N GLY A 94 -9.47 -9.81 -5.44
CA GLY A 94 -9.80 -8.56 -6.15
C GLY A 94 -10.88 -7.68 -5.50
N SER A 95 -11.30 -8.00 -4.28
CA SER A 95 -12.31 -7.21 -3.56
C SER A 95 -11.93 -7.02 -2.09
N TYR A 96 -12.29 -5.85 -1.55
CA TYR A 96 -12.12 -5.58 -0.14
C TYR A 96 -13.29 -6.17 0.68
N VAL A 97 -12.96 -7.05 1.62
CA VAL A 97 -13.91 -7.73 2.50
C VAL A 97 -13.73 -7.18 3.91
N ARG A 98 -14.82 -6.78 4.55
CA ARG A 98 -14.79 -6.29 5.93
C ARG A 98 -14.28 -7.36 6.89
N MET A 99 -13.31 -7.00 7.72
CA MET A 99 -12.80 -7.87 8.77
C MET A 99 -13.82 -8.04 9.90
N LYS A 100 -13.82 -9.23 10.51
CA LYS A 100 -14.57 -9.44 11.76
C LYS A 100 -13.82 -8.79 12.91
N GLU A 101 -14.56 -8.10 13.76
CA GLU A 101 -14.02 -7.41 14.94
C GLU A 101 -13.29 -8.38 15.87
N ASN A 102 -12.18 -7.91 16.44
CA ASN A 102 -11.33 -8.64 17.39
C ASN A 102 -10.79 -9.99 16.90
N ARG A 103 -10.87 -10.25 15.58
CA ARG A 103 -10.34 -11.47 14.97
C ARG A 103 -9.04 -11.16 14.23
N TYR A 104 -7.97 -11.87 14.61
CA TYR A 104 -6.69 -11.73 13.93
C TYR A 104 -6.71 -12.36 12.53
N VAL A 105 -6.08 -11.65 11.61
CA VAL A 105 -5.70 -12.12 10.28
C VAL A 105 -4.17 -12.22 10.27
N GLY A 106 -3.65 -13.30 9.77
CA GLY A 106 -2.21 -13.56 9.67
C GLY A 106 -1.87 -15.05 9.74
N PRO A 107 -0.59 -15.41 9.72
CA PRO A 107 0.54 -14.47 9.63
C PRO A 107 0.47 -13.63 8.36
N LEU A 108 0.81 -12.33 8.49
CA LEU A 108 0.85 -11.43 7.35
C LEU A 108 1.97 -11.83 6.39
N LYS A 109 1.71 -11.65 5.12
CA LYS A 109 2.65 -11.91 4.02
C LYS A 109 2.75 -10.67 3.15
N GLU A 110 3.88 -10.51 2.49
CA GLU A 110 4.07 -9.48 1.48
C GLU A 110 2.93 -9.47 0.46
N GLY A 111 2.51 -8.28 0.05
CA GLY A 111 1.38 -8.05 -0.85
C GLY A 111 0.00 -8.06 -0.18
N MET A 112 -0.13 -8.41 1.10
CA MET A 112 -1.41 -8.27 1.80
C MET A 112 -1.76 -6.80 1.99
N MET A 113 -3.04 -6.48 1.75
CA MET A 113 -3.55 -5.12 1.78
C MET A 113 -4.72 -4.99 2.73
N PHE A 114 -4.71 -3.92 3.51
CA PHE A 114 -5.78 -3.55 4.42
C PHE A 114 -6.21 -2.12 4.17
N LEU A 115 -7.50 -1.87 4.23
CA LEU A 115 -8.07 -0.54 4.11
C LEU A 115 -8.75 -0.17 5.43
N LEU A 116 -8.29 0.90 6.07
CA LEU A 116 -8.83 1.40 7.33
C LEU A 116 -9.82 2.51 7.05
N GLY A 117 -11.05 2.34 7.50
CA GLY A 117 -12.16 3.23 7.18
C GLY A 117 -12.80 2.84 5.84
N GLY A 118 -13.77 3.57 5.40
CA GLY A 118 -14.42 3.26 4.11
C GLY A 118 -15.84 2.74 4.27
N LYS A 119 -16.57 3.34 5.18
CA LYS A 119 -17.98 3.07 5.47
C LYS A 119 -18.81 2.73 4.23
N GLY A 120 -18.92 1.44 3.87
CA GLY A 120 -19.95 0.90 2.97
C GLY A 120 -20.15 1.56 1.60
N LYS A 121 -19.43 2.62 1.29
CA LYS A 121 -19.40 3.29 0.00
C LYS A 121 -18.27 2.71 -0.84
N LYS A 122 -18.37 2.85 -2.13
CA LYS A 122 -17.35 2.40 -3.08
C LYS A 122 -15.97 2.75 -2.56
N ILE A 123 -15.19 1.72 -2.24
CA ILE A 123 -13.84 1.84 -1.65
C ILE A 123 -12.93 2.65 -2.59
N ASN A 124 -13.24 2.62 -3.87
CA ASN A 124 -12.57 3.33 -4.95
C ASN A 124 -13.12 4.74 -5.21
N ASP A 125 -13.99 5.26 -4.33
CA ASP A 125 -14.46 6.64 -4.43
C ASP A 125 -13.29 7.59 -4.10
N PRO A 126 -12.93 8.53 -4.99
CA PRO A 126 -11.85 9.49 -4.76
C PRO A 126 -12.04 10.33 -3.49
N GLU A 127 -13.29 10.50 -3.05
CA GLU A 127 -13.62 11.20 -1.80
C GLU A 127 -13.50 10.31 -0.56
N ASN A 128 -13.26 9.01 -0.75
CA ASN A 128 -13.09 8.09 0.36
C ASN A 128 -11.69 8.27 0.97
N GLU A 129 -11.61 8.91 2.13
CA GLU A 129 -10.36 9.15 2.88
C GLU A 129 -9.80 7.90 3.57
N ALA A 130 -10.24 6.70 3.19
CA ALA A 130 -9.71 5.45 3.75
C ALA A 130 -8.18 5.37 3.58
N ILE A 131 -7.52 4.83 4.60
CA ILE A 131 -6.07 4.66 4.59
C ILE A 131 -5.73 3.25 4.14
N LEU A 132 -4.89 3.13 3.11
CA LEU A 132 -4.42 1.85 2.60
C LEU A 132 -3.11 1.46 3.29
N PHE A 133 -3.10 0.26 3.84
CA PHE A 133 -1.92 -0.42 4.35
C PHE A 133 -1.54 -1.54 3.40
N ILE A 134 -0.28 -1.59 3.00
CA ILE A 134 0.28 -2.68 2.21
C ILE A 134 1.44 -3.29 2.99
N VAL A 135 1.42 -4.60 3.14
CA VAL A 135 2.53 -5.34 3.74
C VAL A 135 3.63 -5.50 2.70
N ILE A 136 4.82 -5.03 2.99
CA ILE A 136 5.98 -5.07 2.10
C ILE A 136 7.18 -5.73 2.79
N SER A 137 8.13 -6.27 2.01
CA SER A 137 9.39 -6.75 2.56
C SER A 137 10.27 -5.58 3.00
N ALA A 138 10.93 -5.73 4.14
CA ALA A 138 11.92 -4.78 4.66
C ALA A 138 13.31 -4.93 4.00
N ASP A 139 13.54 -6.05 3.30
CA ASP A 139 14.87 -6.41 2.79
C ASP A 139 15.30 -5.62 1.53
N ASN A 140 14.43 -4.74 1.03
CA ASN A 140 14.73 -3.93 -0.15
C ASN A 140 15.23 -2.55 0.23
N ALA A 141 16.50 -2.27 -0.05
CA ALA A 141 17.13 -0.95 0.06
C ALA A 141 16.57 0.10 -0.93
N ASN A 142 15.54 -0.26 -1.71
CA ASN A 142 15.02 0.55 -2.79
C ASN A 142 14.06 1.62 -2.29
N SER A 143 14.28 2.85 -2.69
CA SER A 143 13.40 3.98 -2.37
C SER A 143 12.12 3.94 -3.20
N TRP A 144 11.02 4.33 -2.59
CA TRP A 144 9.76 4.54 -3.29
C TRP A 144 9.86 5.75 -4.23
N LYS A 145 9.54 5.55 -5.51
CA LYS A 145 9.46 6.61 -6.51
C LYS A 145 8.00 6.93 -6.82
N LYS A 146 7.76 8.19 -7.15
CA LYS A 146 6.43 8.73 -7.51
C LYS A 146 6.47 9.21 -8.97
N TYR A 147 5.47 8.80 -9.74
CA TYR A 147 5.29 9.16 -11.16
C TYR A 147 3.91 9.80 -11.31
N PRO A 148 3.79 11.14 -11.27
CA PRO A 148 2.52 11.85 -11.43
C PRO A 148 1.96 11.69 -12.85
N LEU A 149 0.69 11.33 -12.97
CA LEU A 149 -0.02 11.15 -14.24
C LEU A 149 -0.84 12.40 -14.57
N PHE A 150 -0.18 13.52 -14.89
CA PHE A 150 -0.92 14.74 -15.26
C PHE A 150 -1.62 14.60 -16.63
N ASP A 151 -0.86 14.58 -17.73
CA ASP A 151 -1.35 14.36 -19.09
C ASP A 151 -0.48 13.36 -19.87
N GLU A 152 0.26 12.52 -19.13
CA GLU A 152 1.29 11.66 -19.67
C GLU A 152 0.85 10.19 -19.62
N GLU A 153 1.51 9.39 -20.42
CA GLU A 153 1.50 7.95 -20.29
C GLU A 153 2.86 7.49 -19.77
N TYR A 154 2.87 6.37 -19.04
CA TYR A 154 4.07 5.70 -18.61
C TYR A 154 4.12 4.29 -19.16
N VAL A 155 5.19 3.96 -19.86
CA VAL A 155 5.52 2.60 -20.26
C VAL A 155 6.35 1.95 -19.16
N ILE A 156 5.96 0.76 -18.78
CA ILE A 156 6.55 -0.01 -17.68
C ILE A 156 7.13 -1.30 -18.23
N GLY A 157 8.38 -1.58 -17.95
CA GLY A 157 9.05 -2.77 -18.45
C GLY A 157 10.44 -2.95 -17.87
N LYS A 158 11.22 -3.88 -18.45
CA LYS A 158 12.61 -4.09 -18.06
C LYS A 158 13.61 -3.35 -18.94
N ASP A 159 13.21 -2.85 -20.10
CA ASP A 159 14.09 -2.13 -20.99
C ASP A 159 14.37 -0.72 -20.46
N LYS A 160 15.56 -0.21 -20.75
CA LYS A 160 16.02 1.10 -20.27
C LYS A 160 15.29 2.29 -20.91
N ASP A 161 14.59 2.06 -22.00
CA ASP A 161 13.75 3.05 -22.69
C ASP A 161 12.34 3.16 -22.10
N CYS A 162 11.98 2.28 -21.13
CA CYS A 162 10.75 2.42 -20.38
C CYS A 162 10.86 3.55 -19.34
N ASP A 163 9.72 4.21 -19.09
CA ASP A 163 9.63 5.29 -18.08
C ASP A 163 9.79 4.75 -16.66
N ILE A 164 9.24 3.56 -16.42
CA ILE A 164 9.36 2.84 -15.15
C ILE A 164 10.06 1.51 -15.41
N VAL A 165 11.30 1.41 -14.99
CA VAL A 165 12.15 0.24 -15.23
C VAL A 165 12.15 -0.69 -14.02
N PHE A 166 11.80 -1.97 -14.26
CA PHE A 166 11.93 -3.06 -13.32
C PHE A 166 12.86 -4.14 -13.91
N ASN A 167 14.11 -4.17 -13.49
CA ASN A 167 15.09 -5.15 -13.94
C ASN A 167 14.86 -6.53 -13.29
N HIS A 168 13.77 -7.19 -13.66
CA HIS A 168 13.39 -8.48 -13.12
C HIS A 168 13.01 -9.48 -14.24
N PRO A 169 13.40 -10.77 -14.16
CA PRO A 169 13.11 -11.77 -15.20
C PRO A 169 11.62 -11.98 -15.48
N ALA A 170 10.74 -11.74 -14.48
CA ALA A 170 9.30 -11.85 -14.64
C ALA A 170 8.67 -10.63 -15.32
N VAL A 171 9.42 -9.58 -15.64
CA VAL A 171 8.95 -8.38 -16.33
C VAL A 171 9.35 -8.45 -17.79
N SER A 172 8.44 -8.24 -18.72
CA SER A 172 8.71 -8.18 -20.18
C SER A 172 9.46 -6.90 -20.55
N HIS A 173 10.07 -6.84 -21.74
CA HIS A 173 10.78 -5.67 -22.26
C HIS A 173 9.92 -4.40 -22.13
N HIS A 174 8.75 -4.40 -22.77
CA HIS A 174 7.66 -3.47 -22.58
C HIS A 174 6.49 -4.29 -22.03
N HIS A 175 6.12 -4.12 -20.78
CA HIS A 175 5.20 -5.02 -20.10
C HIS A 175 3.79 -4.43 -20.03
N ALA A 176 3.70 -3.19 -19.61
CA ALA A 176 2.43 -2.50 -19.44
C ALA A 176 2.55 -1.01 -19.81
N ARG A 177 1.39 -0.39 -20.02
CA ARG A 177 1.27 1.05 -20.16
C ARG A 177 0.21 1.56 -19.21
N VAL A 178 0.49 2.65 -18.50
CA VAL A 178 -0.51 3.38 -17.70
C VAL A 178 -0.68 4.77 -18.29
N TYR A 179 -1.90 5.18 -18.51
CA TYR A 179 -2.18 6.46 -19.17
C TYR A 179 -3.50 7.08 -18.69
N LYS A 180 -3.60 8.40 -18.89
CA LYS A 180 -4.80 9.19 -18.64
C LYS A 180 -5.58 9.44 -19.94
N ARG A 181 -6.90 9.39 -19.84
CA ARG A 181 -7.81 9.78 -20.93
C ARG A 181 -8.96 10.58 -20.34
N GLY A 182 -8.94 11.88 -20.52
CA GLY A 182 -9.83 12.81 -19.83
C GLY A 182 -9.58 12.78 -18.32
N HIS A 183 -10.59 12.41 -17.55
CA HIS A 183 -10.49 12.27 -16.08
C HIS A 183 -10.32 10.82 -15.62
N GLN A 184 -10.16 9.89 -16.54
CA GLN A 184 -10.04 8.47 -16.25
C GLN A 184 -8.62 7.98 -16.48
N PHE A 185 -8.21 7.01 -15.68
CA PHE A 185 -6.88 6.40 -15.72
C PHE A 185 -7.01 4.93 -16.13
N PHE A 186 -6.09 4.46 -16.94
CA PHE A 186 -6.13 3.12 -17.49
C PHE A 186 -4.77 2.45 -17.38
N VAL A 187 -4.79 1.14 -17.17
CA VAL A 187 -3.64 0.27 -17.38
C VAL A 187 -3.93 -0.68 -18.54
N GLU A 188 -2.94 -0.89 -19.37
CA GLU A 188 -2.98 -1.79 -20.53
C GLU A 188 -1.84 -2.79 -20.45
N ASP A 189 -2.15 -4.06 -20.66
CA ASP A 189 -1.16 -5.12 -20.82
C ASP A 189 -0.65 -5.12 -22.27
N LEU A 190 0.64 -4.87 -22.45
CA LEU A 190 1.30 -4.85 -23.77
C LEU A 190 1.69 -6.25 -24.26
N ASN A 191 0.83 -7.23 -24.07
CA ASN A 191 1.05 -8.65 -24.39
C ASN A 191 2.24 -9.22 -23.60
N SER A 192 2.29 -8.91 -22.32
CA SER A 192 3.37 -9.38 -21.44
C SER A 192 3.30 -10.88 -21.21
N THR A 193 4.47 -11.49 -20.89
CA THR A 193 4.56 -12.93 -20.67
C THR A 193 3.80 -13.41 -19.43
N ASN A 194 3.84 -12.62 -18.35
CA ASN A 194 3.27 -13.00 -17.06
C ASN A 194 1.97 -12.26 -16.71
N GLY A 195 1.53 -11.35 -17.57
CA GLY A 195 0.30 -10.59 -17.39
C GLY A 195 0.42 -9.44 -16.39
N VAL A 196 -0.57 -8.55 -16.48
CA VAL A 196 -0.80 -7.44 -15.57
C VAL A 196 -2.00 -7.77 -14.70
N PHE A 197 -1.93 -7.46 -13.41
CA PHE A 197 -3.04 -7.67 -12.49
C PHE A 197 -3.40 -6.37 -11.76
N VAL A 198 -4.68 -6.09 -11.67
CA VAL A 198 -5.20 -4.97 -10.86
C VAL A 198 -6.00 -5.56 -9.70
N ASN A 199 -5.55 -5.27 -8.48
CA ASN A 199 -6.12 -5.82 -7.24
C ASN A 199 -6.18 -7.36 -7.25
N GLY A 200 -5.18 -8.01 -7.85
CA GLY A 200 -5.10 -9.46 -7.98
C GLY A 200 -5.98 -10.07 -9.09
N VAL A 201 -6.67 -9.24 -9.88
CA VAL A 201 -7.46 -9.68 -11.04
C VAL A 201 -6.71 -9.39 -12.33
N ALA A 202 -6.53 -10.41 -13.17
CA ALA A 202 -5.82 -10.27 -14.44
C ALA A 202 -6.50 -9.25 -15.37
N VAL A 203 -5.69 -8.38 -15.94
CA VAL A 203 -6.10 -7.43 -16.98
C VAL A 203 -6.13 -8.14 -18.33
N ARG A 204 -7.20 -7.96 -19.09
CA ARG A 204 -7.30 -8.43 -20.46
C ARG A 204 -7.39 -7.21 -21.38
N GLY A 205 -6.28 -6.89 -22.04
CA GLY A 205 -6.14 -5.66 -22.80
C GLY A 205 -6.04 -4.43 -21.88
N THR A 206 -7.08 -3.63 -21.83
CA THR A 206 -7.12 -2.38 -21.04
C THR A 206 -8.09 -2.48 -19.87
N LYS A 207 -7.73 -1.90 -18.74
CA LYS A 207 -8.58 -1.79 -17.55
C LYS A 207 -8.50 -0.40 -16.94
N GLU A 208 -9.66 0.19 -16.63
CA GLU A 208 -9.72 1.41 -15.82
C GLU A 208 -9.20 1.14 -14.40
N ILE A 209 -8.37 2.05 -13.91
CA ILE A 209 -7.83 2.04 -12.55
C ILE A 209 -8.37 3.22 -11.75
N HIS A 210 -8.56 2.99 -10.46
CA HIS A 210 -9.17 3.92 -9.55
C HIS A 210 -8.25 4.18 -8.35
N GLU A 211 -8.58 5.20 -7.59
CA GLU A 211 -7.86 5.55 -6.37
C GLU A 211 -7.64 4.33 -5.46
N LYS A 212 -6.39 4.12 -5.03
CA LYS A 212 -5.91 3.01 -4.19
C LYS A 212 -5.94 1.64 -4.88
N ASP A 213 -6.08 1.59 -6.18
CA ASP A 213 -5.83 0.35 -6.91
C ASP A 213 -4.35 -0.01 -6.88
N THR A 214 -4.09 -1.31 -6.88
CA THR A 214 -2.74 -1.84 -7.00
C THR A 214 -2.58 -2.53 -8.34
N ILE A 215 -1.49 -2.24 -9.02
CA ILE A 215 -1.10 -2.86 -10.28
C ILE A 215 0.08 -3.76 -9.97
N GLN A 216 -0.04 -5.04 -10.29
CA GLN A 216 1.04 -6.00 -10.14
C GLN A 216 1.59 -6.39 -11.52
N ILE A 217 2.90 -6.33 -11.66
CA ILE A 217 3.69 -6.66 -12.85
C ILE A 217 4.80 -7.61 -12.43
N GLY A 218 4.65 -8.90 -12.72
CA GLY A 218 5.53 -9.92 -12.16
C GLY A 218 5.47 -9.92 -10.64
N LEU A 219 6.59 -9.65 -9.97
CA LEU A 219 6.67 -9.50 -8.51
C LEU A 219 6.61 -8.03 -8.05
N GLN A 220 6.53 -7.10 -8.98
CA GLN A 220 6.53 -5.67 -8.67
C GLN A 220 5.12 -5.18 -8.37
N LEU A 221 5.02 -4.33 -7.36
CA LEU A 221 3.76 -3.72 -6.94
C LEU A 221 3.82 -2.21 -7.18
N ILE A 222 2.82 -1.70 -7.89
CA ILE A 222 2.60 -0.29 -8.13
C ILE A 222 1.28 0.09 -7.47
N VAL A 223 1.25 1.18 -6.73
CA VAL A 223 0.03 1.73 -6.15
C VAL A 223 -0.38 2.96 -6.95
N PHE A 224 -1.64 3.03 -7.33
CA PHE A 224 -2.21 4.24 -7.91
C PHE A 224 -2.95 5.04 -6.83
N SER A 225 -2.52 6.26 -6.58
CA SER A 225 -3.15 7.17 -5.61
C SER A 225 -2.85 8.62 -5.93
N CYS A 226 -3.85 9.49 -5.77
CA CYS A 226 -3.74 10.94 -6.05
C CYS A 226 -3.15 11.22 -7.44
N GLU A 227 -3.70 10.58 -8.48
CA GLU A 227 -3.23 10.69 -9.87
C GLU A 227 -1.73 10.37 -10.03
N THR A 228 -1.19 9.51 -9.20
CA THR A 228 0.25 9.19 -9.14
C THR A 228 0.45 7.69 -9.05
N LEU A 229 1.39 7.16 -9.82
CA LEU A 229 1.91 5.81 -9.65
C LEU A 229 3.03 5.83 -8.61
N ILE A 230 2.96 4.92 -7.67
CA ILE A 230 3.90 4.83 -6.55
C ILE A 230 4.48 3.41 -6.53
N CYS A 231 5.77 3.27 -6.71
CA CYS A 231 6.43 1.96 -6.72
C CYS A 231 7.86 2.02 -6.17
N LYS A 232 8.38 0.86 -5.77
CA LYS A 232 9.81 0.67 -5.54
C LYS A 232 10.48 0.28 -6.85
N THR A 233 11.44 1.08 -7.28
CA THR A 233 12.35 0.71 -8.39
C THR A 233 13.72 0.40 -7.82
N GLU A 234 14.46 -0.48 -8.48
CA GLU A 234 15.86 -0.70 -8.12
C GLU A 234 16.63 0.61 -8.27
N THR A 235 17.42 0.99 -7.25
CA THR A 235 18.38 2.09 -7.40
C THR A 235 19.43 1.66 -8.39
N GLU A 236 19.70 2.46 -9.40
CA GLU A 236 20.85 2.29 -10.26
C GLU A 236 22.11 2.25 -9.38
N GLY A 237 22.74 1.08 -9.29
CA GLY A 237 24.01 0.87 -8.61
C GLY A 237 25.19 1.33 -9.47
#